data_81a529330137cca3667ae4fc9776eca2
#
_entry.id   81a529330137cca3667ae4fc9776eca2
#
_cell.length_a   1.000
_cell.length_b   1.000
_cell.length_c   1.000
_cell.angle_alpha   90.00
_cell.angle_beta   90.00
_cell.angle_gamma   90.00
#
_symmetry.space_group_name_H-M   'P 1'
#
loop_
_entity.id
_entity.type
_entity.pdbx_description
1 polymer ?
#
loop_
_entity_poly.entity_id
_entity_poly.type
_entity_poly.pdbx_seq_one_letter_code
_entity_poly.pdbx_strand_id
1 'polypeptide(L)'
;ILGNEIKHLGYALAGNAPGRVSFLGDNDALYRSNFCLRTSDRVYLQMARYKADNFDSLFEGCYRIDWQDFFRKDVRVVVDKVRVYKSRINSEHTIQGMIQKAIYTKLGDIWRMNSLPESGNQADVRVYMERDEAVILLDTSGQALHKRGYRTEGGAAPLRETTAAVLLQEMMWRRKTPLHDPFCGSGTIAIEATLYAHNVAPGLGRNFAYENLSIYDSSRALEIKKEEASKIRTD
;
A
#
# COMPACT_ATOMS: atom_id res chain seq x y z
N ILE A 1 -12.55 11.36 -1.04
CA ILE A 1 -12.25 11.02 0.37
C ILE A 1 -10.77 10.77 0.53
N LEU A 2 -10.19 9.69 -0.02
CA LEU A 2 -8.78 9.33 0.17
C LEU A 2 -7.81 10.50 -0.11
N GLY A 3 -8.04 11.28 -1.19
CA GLY A 3 -7.23 12.47 -1.47
C GLY A 3 -7.28 13.53 -0.36
N ASN A 4 -8.41 13.64 0.35
CA ASN A 4 -8.53 14.56 1.49
C ASN A 4 -7.73 14.03 2.70
N GLU A 5 -7.74 12.72 2.97
CA GLU A 5 -6.90 12.14 4.02
C GLU A 5 -5.41 12.42 3.75
N ILE A 6 -4.94 12.23 2.50
CA ILE A 6 -3.56 12.49 2.10
C ILE A 6 -3.19 13.97 2.28
N LYS A 7 -4.07 14.90 1.89
CA LYS A 7 -3.87 16.34 2.12
C LYS A 7 -3.82 16.69 3.61
N HIS A 8 -4.65 16.06 4.44
CA HIS A 8 -4.62 16.26 5.91
C HIS A 8 -3.32 15.76 6.55
N LEU A 9 -2.66 14.76 5.94
CA LEU A 9 -1.32 14.34 6.34
C LEU A 9 -0.21 15.29 5.88
N GLY A 10 -0.55 16.35 5.11
CA GLY A 10 0.39 17.34 4.62
C GLY A 10 0.99 17.05 3.24
N TYR A 11 0.52 16.03 2.52
CA TYR A 11 1.12 15.63 1.24
C TYR A 11 0.37 16.16 0.03
N ALA A 12 1.14 16.55 -1.00
CA ALA A 12 0.61 17.02 -2.27
C ALA A 12 0.18 15.86 -3.17
N LEU A 13 -1.03 15.95 -3.74
CA LEU A 13 -1.50 14.95 -4.70
C LEU A 13 -0.74 15.10 -6.02
N ALA A 14 -0.26 13.97 -6.56
CA ALA A 14 0.39 13.88 -7.86
C ALA A 14 -0.54 13.35 -8.96
N GLY A 15 -1.61 12.63 -8.58
CA GLY A 15 -2.59 12.09 -9.52
C GLY A 15 -3.80 11.49 -8.83
N ASN A 16 -4.91 11.45 -9.57
CA ASN A 16 -6.16 10.84 -9.11
C ASN A 16 -6.77 10.04 -10.26
N ALA A 17 -7.02 8.77 -10.04
CA ALA A 17 -7.67 7.88 -10.97
C ALA A 17 -8.67 6.97 -10.22
N PRO A 18 -9.66 6.38 -10.90
CA PRO A 18 -10.60 5.47 -10.24
C PRO A 18 -9.88 4.38 -9.44
N GLY A 19 -10.18 4.31 -8.13
CA GLY A 19 -9.62 3.33 -7.21
C GLY A 19 -8.16 3.58 -6.77
N ARG A 20 -7.52 4.68 -7.17
CA ARG A 20 -6.14 5.00 -6.76
C ARG A 20 -5.88 6.51 -6.72
N VAL A 21 -5.08 6.91 -5.74
CA VAL A 21 -4.58 8.28 -5.60
C VAL A 21 -3.07 8.21 -5.47
N SER A 22 -2.35 9.05 -6.24
CA SER A 22 -0.90 9.21 -6.14
C SER A 22 -0.57 10.53 -5.46
N PHE A 23 0.48 10.52 -4.65
CA PHE A 23 0.95 11.70 -3.95
C PHE A 23 2.48 11.70 -3.85
N LEU A 24 3.07 12.85 -3.59
CA LEU A 24 4.49 13.01 -3.35
C LEU A 24 4.74 13.04 -1.85
N GLY A 25 5.78 12.36 -1.41
CA GLY A 25 6.17 12.31 -0.01
C GLY A 25 7.63 11.91 0.15
N ASP A 26 8.16 12.17 1.32
CA ASP A 26 9.46 11.72 1.80
C ASP A 26 9.39 10.32 2.44
N ASN A 27 10.46 9.91 3.11
CA ASN A 27 10.48 8.62 3.82
C ASN A 27 9.45 8.57 4.96
N ASP A 28 9.13 9.71 5.60
CA ASP A 28 8.10 9.79 6.64
C ASP A 28 6.70 9.51 6.08
N ALA A 29 6.46 9.88 4.82
CA ALA A 29 5.20 9.63 4.15
C ALA A 29 4.89 8.13 4.01
N LEU A 30 5.93 7.30 3.86
CA LEU A 30 5.80 5.84 3.85
C LEU A 30 5.18 5.33 5.16
N TYR A 31 5.68 5.82 6.30
CA TYR A 31 5.20 5.41 7.62
C TYR A 31 3.83 6.01 7.94
N ARG A 32 3.69 7.34 7.79
CA ARG A 32 2.44 8.05 8.09
C ARG A 32 1.26 7.55 7.28
N SER A 33 1.44 7.30 5.98
CA SER A 33 0.35 6.81 5.13
C SER A 33 -0.12 5.41 5.55
N ASN A 34 0.79 4.51 5.89
CA ASN A 34 0.43 3.18 6.38
C ASN A 34 -0.21 3.20 7.78
N PHE A 35 0.23 4.11 8.67
CA PHE A 35 -0.38 4.25 9.99
C PHE A 35 -1.75 4.91 9.95
N CYS A 36 -1.92 5.98 9.15
CA CYS A 36 -3.02 6.93 9.32
C CYS A 36 -4.16 6.79 8.31
N LEU A 37 -3.91 6.28 7.08
CA LEU A 37 -4.97 6.19 6.07
C LEU A 37 -6.06 5.20 6.46
N ARG A 38 -7.30 5.71 6.55
CA ARG A 38 -8.47 4.93 6.95
C ARG A 38 -9.20 4.31 5.78
N THR A 39 -9.18 5.00 4.63
CA THR A 39 -9.99 4.67 3.45
C THR A 39 -9.18 3.99 2.33
N SER A 40 -7.87 3.78 2.54
CA SER A 40 -7.02 3.03 1.62
C SER A 40 -6.95 1.55 2.01
N ASP A 41 -6.99 0.66 1.02
CA ASP A 41 -6.73 -0.76 1.24
C ASP A 41 -5.24 -1.11 1.26
N ARG A 42 -4.40 -0.32 0.57
CA ARG A 42 -2.94 -0.52 0.50
C ARG A 42 -2.23 0.78 0.14
N VAL A 43 -0.97 0.86 0.55
CA VAL A 43 -0.01 1.89 0.14
C VAL A 43 1.11 1.23 -0.65
N TYR A 44 1.50 1.86 -1.75
CA TYR A 44 2.56 1.39 -2.64
C TYR A 44 3.60 2.46 -2.87
N LEU A 45 4.85 2.06 -3.02
CA LEU A 45 5.87 2.88 -3.66
C LEU A 45 5.78 2.71 -5.17
N GLN A 46 5.66 3.81 -5.91
CA GLN A 46 5.76 3.78 -7.36
C GLN A 46 7.22 3.74 -7.76
N MET A 47 7.68 2.56 -8.17
CA MET A 47 9.07 2.31 -8.54
C MET A 47 9.42 2.91 -9.90
N ALA A 48 8.51 2.79 -10.86
CA ALA A 48 8.67 3.38 -12.18
C ALA A 48 7.33 3.56 -12.90
N ARG A 49 7.35 4.47 -13.89
CA ARG A 49 6.29 4.66 -14.88
C ARG A 49 6.97 4.91 -16.23
N TYR A 50 6.70 4.06 -17.22
CA TYR A 50 7.36 4.12 -18.52
C TYR A 50 6.52 3.51 -19.64
N LYS A 51 6.83 3.85 -20.88
CA LYS A 51 6.18 3.31 -22.07
C LYS A 51 6.65 1.88 -22.31
N ALA A 52 5.72 0.95 -22.50
CA ALA A 52 5.99 -0.46 -22.72
C ALA A 52 4.98 -1.02 -23.72
N ASP A 53 5.25 -0.85 -25.01
CA ASP A 53 4.41 -1.30 -26.11
C ASP A 53 4.80 -2.68 -26.66
N ASN A 54 5.94 -3.22 -26.17
CA ASN A 54 6.45 -4.56 -26.47
C ASN A 54 7.17 -5.15 -25.24
N PHE A 55 7.49 -6.43 -25.29
CA PHE A 55 8.12 -7.13 -24.15
C PHE A 55 9.54 -6.65 -23.86
N ASP A 56 10.30 -6.21 -24.85
CA ASP A 56 11.65 -5.69 -24.64
C ASP A 56 11.61 -4.38 -23.87
N SER A 57 10.75 -3.44 -24.28
CA SER A 57 10.57 -2.19 -23.57
C SER A 57 10.02 -2.40 -22.15
N LEU A 58 9.16 -3.41 -21.94
CA LEU A 58 8.65 -3.78 -20.61
C LEU A 58 9.78 -4.30 -19.71
N PHE A 59 10.62 -5.20 -20.24
CA PHE A 59 11.76 -5.76 -19.51
C PHE A 59 12.79 -4.69 -19.17
N GLU A 60 13.27 -3.93 -20.18
CA GLU A 60 14.29 -2.91 -20.01
C GLU A 60 13.88 -1.81 -19.02
N GLY A 61 12.64 -1.36 -19.08
CA GLY A 61 12.14 -0.34 -18.15
C GLY A 61 12.12 -0.84 -16.70
N CYS A 62 11.77 -2.10 -16.47
CA CYS A 62 11.81 -2.73 -15.15
C CYS A 62 13.26 -3.02 -14.68
N TYR A 63 14.12 -3.46 -15.58
CA TYR A 63 15.53 -3.74 -15.30
C TYR A 63 16.32 -2.48 -14.88
N ARG A 64 15.96 -1.29 -15.40
CA ARG A 64 16.61 -0.01 -15.06
C ARG A 64 16.32 0.48 -13.65
N ILE A 65 15.32 -0.09 -12.96
CA ILE A 65 15.01 0.27 -11.58
C ILE A 65 16.13 -0.21 -10.65
N ASP A 66 16.53 0.61 -9.69
CA ASP A 66 17.58 0.27 -8.73
C ASP A 66 17.02 -0.55 -7.56
N TRP A 67 16.57 -1.77 -7.87
CA TRP A 67 15.94 -2.70 -6.93
C TRP A 67 16.82 -3.02 -5.72
N GLN A 68 18.16 -3.04 -5.90
CA GLN A 68 19.14 -3.31 -4.84
C GLN A 68 19.07 -2.31 -3.68
N ASP A 69 18.54 -1.10 -3.90
CA ASP A 69 18.38 -0.09 -2.86
C ASP A 69 17.22 -0.41 -1.92
N PHE A 70 16.27 -1.23 -2.39
CA PHE A 70 15.06 -1.59 -1.66
C PHE A 70 15.10 -3.00 -1.09
N PHE A 71 15.89 -3.90 -1.66
CA PHE A 71 15.87 -5.32 -1.32
C PHE A 71 17.15 -5.80 -0.67
N ARG A 72 17.01 -6.78 0.22
CA ARG A 72 18.14 -7.56 0.76
C ARG A 72 18.45 -8.72 -0.18
N LYS A 73 19.68 -9.29 -0.08
CA LYS A 73 20.15 -10.34 -0.99
C LYS A 73 19.36 -11.64 -0.96
N ASP A 74 18.62 -11.88 0.11
CA ASP A 74 17.81 -13.07 0.34
C ASP A 74 16.33 -12.87 0.01
N VAL A 75 15.95 -11.70 -0.54
CA VAL A 75 14.56 -11.35 -0.83
C VAL A 75 13.91 -12.38 -1.76
N ARG A 76 12.65 -12.68 -1.48
CA ARG A 76 11.75 -13.40 -2.38
C ARG A 76 10.81 -12.42 -3.05
N VAL A 77 11.03 -12.12 -4.33
CA VAL A 77 10.17 -11.19 -5.07
C VAL A 77 9.01 -11.96 -5.70
N VAL A 78 7.79 -11.47 -5.50
CA VAL A 78 6.59 -12.02 -6.09
C VAL A 78 5.82 -10.92 -6.82
N VAL A 79 5.58 -11.10 -8.11
CA VAL A 79 4.65 -10.23 -8.84
C VAL A 79 3.24 -10.74 -8.57
N ASP A 80 2.57 -10.16 -7.55
CA ASP A 80 1.31 -10.67 -6.99
C ASP A 80 0.11 -10.38 -7.88
N LYS A 81 0.17 -9.30 -8.65
CA LYS A 81 -0.97 -8.88 -9.47
C LYS A 81 -0.53 -8.03 -10.67
N VAL A 82 -1.06 -8.38 -11.82
CA VAL A 82 -1.00 -7.60 -13.05
C VAL A 82 -2.42 -7.16 -13.41
N ARG A 83 -2.56 -5.95 -13.91
CA ARG A 83 -3.80 -5.42 -14.48
C ARG A 83 -3.49 -4.77 -15.82
N VAL A 84 -4.22 -5.16 -16.83
CA VAL A 84 -4.03 -4.64 -18.19
C VAL A 84 -5.32 -3.95 -18.67
N TYR A 85 -5.16 -2.76 -19.22
CA TYR A 85 -6.23 -2.02 -19.87
C TYR A 85 -5.75 -1.36 -21.15
N LYS A 86 -6.40 -1.68 -22.28
CA LYS A 86 -6.13 -1.08 -23.62
C LYS A 86 -4.63 -1.02 -23.98
N SER A 87 -3.88 -2.08 -23.75
CA SER A 87 -2.46 -2.19 -24.09
C SER A 87 -2.22 -3.30 -25.11
N ARG A 88 -1.17 -3.15 -25.92
CA ARG A 88 -0.76 -4.14 -26.94
C ARG A 88 -0.34 -5.45 -26.28
N ILE A 89 0.44 -5.36 -25.19
CA ILE A 89 0.74 -6.49 -24.35
C ILE A 89 -0.45 -6.69 -23.40
N ASN A 90 -1.16 -7.81 -23.54
CA ASN A 90 -2.40 -8.07 -22.80
C ASN A 90 -2.41 -9.34 -21.94
N SER A 91 -1.38 -10.19 -22.06
CA SER A 91 -1.26 -11.40 -21.23
C SER A 91 -0.73 -11.06 -19.85
N GLU A 92 -1.60 -11.05 -18.84
CA GLU A 92 -1.21 -10.78 -17.43
C GLU A 92 -0.12 -11.76 -16.97
N HIS A 93 -0.23 -13.05 -17.32
CA HIS A 93 0.76 -14.07 -16.96
C HIS A 93 2.14 -13.82 -17.59
N THR A 94 2.18 -13.43 -18.88
CA THR A 94 3.43 -13.15 -19.56
C THR A 94 4.11 -11.90 -19.02
N ILE A 95 3.31 -10.83 -18.72
CA ILE A 95 3.80 -9.61 -18.07
C ILE A 95 4.39 -9.96 -16.69
N GLN A 96 3.68 -10.76 -15.89
CA GLN A 96 4.13 -11.21 -14.58
C GLN A 96 5.50 -11.89 -14.65
N GLY A 97 5.66 -12.88 -15.52
CA GLY A 97 6.93 -13.59 -15.68
C GLY A 97 8.04 -12.68 -16.20
N MET A 98 7.74 -11.75 -17.13
CA MET A 98 8.73 -10.82 -17.68
C MET A 98 9.24 -9.84 -16.63
N ILE A 99 8.34 -9.25 -15.84
CA ILE A 99 8.70 -8.33 -14.74
C ILE A 99 9.51 -9.07 -13.68
N GLN A 100 9.08 -10.26 -13.28
CA GLN A 100 9.82 -11.07 -12.30
C GLN A 100 11.23 -11.40 -12.82
N LYS A 101 11.35 -11.83 -14.07
CA LYS A 101 12.65 -12.07 -14.72
C LYS A 101 13.52 -10.83 -14.73
N ALA A 102 12.97 -9.65 -15.08
CA ALA A 102 13.74 -8.41 -15.13
C ALA A 102 14.32 -8.03 -13.75
N ILE A 103 13.50 -8.17 -12.69
CA ILE A 103 13.93 -7.89 -11.31
C ILE A 103 15.07 -8.85 -10.91
N TYR A 104 14.88 -10.16 -11.10
CA TYR A 104 15.88 -11.16 -10.72
C TYR A 104 17.18 -11.02 -11.54
N THR A 105 17.09 -10.70 -12.83
CA THR A 105 18.26 -10.43 -13.67
C THR A 105 19.03 -9.22 -13.15
N LYS A 106 18.36 -8.09 -12.88
CA LYS A 106 18.99 -6.89 -12.32
C LYS A 106 19.70 -7.17 -11.00
N LEU A 107 19.04 -7.84 -10.07
CA LEU A 107 19.59 -8.17 -8.77
C LEU A 107 20.77 -9.16 -8.89
N GLY A 108 20.65 -10.17 -9.77
CA GLY A 108 21.72 -11.12 -10.06
C GLY A 108 22.97 -10.43 -10.60
N ASP A 109 22.82 -9.53 -11.55
CA ASP A 109 23.93 -8.78 -12.15
C ASP A 109 24.61 -7.88 -11.11
N ILE A 110 23.86 -7.14 -10.32
CA ILE A 110 24.41 -6.23 -9.28
C ILE A 110 25.10 -7.01 -8.16
N TRP A 111 24.50 -8.09 -7.69
CA TRP A 111 25.03 -8.87 -6.58
C TRP A 111 26.01 -9.97 -7.03
N ARG A 112 26.20 -10.13 -8.34
CA ARG A 112 27.05 -11.17 -8.96
C ARG A 112 26.63 -12.58 -8.51
N MET A 113 25.33 -12.85 -8.58
CA MET A 113 24.73 -14.11 -8.19
C MET A 113 23.97 -14.73 -9.36
N ASN A 114 24.20 -16.01 -9.64
CA ASN A 114 23.49 -16.73 -10.71
C ASN A 114 22.03 -17.04 -10.32
N SER A 115 21.74 -17.15 -9.02
CA SER A 115 20.38 -17.28 -8.47
C SER A 115 20.32 -16.64 -7.10
N LEU A 116 19.17 -16.05 -6.77
CA LEU A 116 18.92 -15.51 -5.45
C LEU A 116 18.49 -16.63 -4.49
N PRO A 117 18.87 -16.57 -3.20
CA PRO A 117 18.52 -17.60 -2.22
C PRO A 117 17.01 -17.73 -1.95
N GLU A 118 16.27 -16.62 -2.10
CA GLU A 118 14.82 -16.52 -1.84
C GLU A 118 14.37 -17.01 -0.45
N SER A 119 15.30 -17.03 0.51
CA SER A 119 15.08 -17.50 1.88
C SER A 119 14.57 -16.42 2.83
N GLY A 120 14.62 -15.18 2.41
CA GLY A 120 14.19 -14.02 3.18
C GLY A 120 12.70 -13.68 3.05
N ASN A 121 12.36 -12.47 3.45
CA ASN A 121 10.98 -12.01 3.42
C ASN A 121 10.48 -11.77 1.99
N GLN A 122 9.18 -12.00 1.81
CA GLN A 122 8.53 -11.76 0.53
C GLN A 122 8.32 -10.26 0.30
N ALA A 123 8.60 -9.81 -0.92
CA ALA A 123 8.31 -8.48 -1.43
C ALA A 123 7.33 -8.58 -2.60
N ASP A 124 6.16 -8.00 -2.44
CA ASP A 124 5.09 -8.06 -3.44
C ASP A 124 5.19 -6.87 -4.40
N VAL A 125 5.29 -7.17 -5.69
CA VAL A 125 5.31 -6.19 -6.77
C VAL A 125 3.99 -6.27 -7.55
N ARG A 126 3.43 -5.12 -7.88
CA ARG A 126 2.20 -5.02 -8.67
C ARG A 126 2.45 -4.23 -9.95
N VAL A 127 1.80 -4.64 -11.04
CA VAL A 127 1.94 -4.01 -12.34
C VAL A 127 0.59 -3.55 -12.86
N TYR A 128 0.54 -2.29 -13.27
CA TYR A 128 -0.57 -1.76 -14.07
C TYR A 128 -0.06 -1.42 -15.46
N MET A 129 -0.70 -2.00 -16.47
CA MET A 129 -0.48 -1.68 -17.87
C MET A 129 -1.71 -0.93 -18.37
N GLU A 130 -1.56 0.31 -18.75
CA GLU A 130 -2.65 1.12 -19.28
C GLU A 130 -2.19 1.91 -20.50
N ARG A 131 -2.80 1.65 -21.66
CA ARG A 131 -2.48 2.35 -22.94
C ARG A 131 -0.99 2.31 -23.28
N ASP A 132 -0.40 1.12 -23.18
CA ASP A 132 1.03 0.87 -23.41
C ASP A 132 1.97 1.62 -22.44
N GLU A 133 1.47 2.01 -21.27
CA GLU A 133 2.26 2.55 -20.18
C GLU A 133 2.29 1.56 -19.01
N ALA A 134 3.47 1.20 -18.55
CA ALA A 134 3.68 0.35 -17.39
C ALA A 134 3.90 1.21 -16.13
N VAL A 135 3.21 0.86 -15.05
CA VAL A 135 3.42 1.40 -13.72
C VAL A 135 3.80 0.24 -12.81
N ILE A 136 5.01 0.29 -12.28
CA ILE A 136 5.55 -0.72 -11.37
C ILE A 136 5.42 -0.22 -9.94
N LEU A 137 4.80 -1.01 -9.08
CA LEU A 137 4.48 -0.67 -7.70
C LEU A 137 5.04 -1.71 -6.75
N LEU A 138 5.70 -1.28 -5.67
CA LEU A 138 6.14 -2.12 -4.57
C LEU A 138 5.16 -1.99 -3.40
N ASP A 139 4.60 -3.10 -2.92
CA ASP A 139 3.68 -3.09 -1.78
C ASP A 139 4.45 -2.78 -0.48
N THR A 140 3.96 -1.78 0.23
CA THR A 140 4.52 -1.35 1.52
C THR A 140 3.64 -1.74 2.70
N SER A 141 2.40 -2.11 2.45
CA SER A 141 1.43 -2.47 3.48
C SER A 141 1.50 -3.94 3.90
N GLY A 142 1.73 -4.84 2.95
CA GLY A 142 1.67 -6.30 3.17
C GLY A 142 0.23 -6.78 3.36
N GLN A 143 -0.19 -7.01 4.58
CA GLN A 143 -1.59 -7.30 4.86
C GLN A 143 -2.45 -6.07 4.55
N ALA A 144 -3.59 -6.26 3.89
CA ALA A 144 -4.47 -5.15 3.51
C ALA A 144 -4.88 -4.28 4.72
N LEU A 145 -4.92 -2.94 4.52
CA LEU A 145 -5.12 -1.98 5.62
C LEU A 145 -6.50 -2.07 6.27
N HIS A 146 -7.53 -2.62 5.59
CA HIS A 146 -8.81 -2.87 6.23
C HIS A 146 -8.71 -3.87 7.39
N LYS A 147 -7.74 -4.78 7.38
CA LYS A 147 -7.48 -5.70 8.49
C LYS A 147 -6.77 -4.95 9.63
N ARG A 148 -7.53 -4.20 10.43
CA ARG A 148 -7.02 -3.36 11.53
C ARG A 148 -6.43 -4.16 12.70
N GLY A 149 -6.83 -5.43 12.84
CA GLY A 149 -6.42 -6.29 13.95
C GLY A 149 -7.40 -6.37 15.12
N TYR A 150 -8.43 -5.54 15.18
CA TYR A 150 -9.40 -5.59 16.28
C TYR A 150 -10.47 -6.68 16.12
N ARG A 151 -10.62 -7.24 14.93
CA ARG A 151 -11.62 -8.27 14.68
C ARG A 151 -11.06 -9.64 15.07
N THR A 152 -11.55 -10.22 16.16
CA THR A 152 -11.18 -11.56 16.66
C THR A 152 -12.09 -12.64 16.10
N GLU A 153 -13.38 -12.31 15.85
CA GLU A 153 -14.37 -13.23 15.31
C GLU A 153 -14.97 -12.64 14.03
N GLY A 154 -15.07 -13.44 12.99
CA GLY A 154 -15.63 -13.05 11.70
C GLY A 154 -17.00 -13.69 11.47
N GLY A 155 -18.04 -12.90 11.30
CA GLY A 155 -19.29 -13.36 10.70
C GLY A 155 -19.11 -13.61 9.20
N ALA A 156 -20.09 -14.25 8.55
CA ALA A 156 -20.09 -14.42 7.10
C ALA A 156 -20.14 -13.02 6.42
N ALA A 157 -19.11 -12.67 5.65
CA ALA A 157 -19.01 -11.43 4.84
C ALA A 157 -19.26 -10.11 5.58
N PRO A 158 -18.47 -9.76 6.62
CA PRO A 158 -18.63 -8.51 7.33
C PRO A 158 -18.24 -7.30 6.45
N LEU A 159 -18.81 -6.12 6.76
CA LEU A 159 -18.40 -4.87 6.14
C LEU A 159 -16.90 -4.64 6.36
N ARG A 160 -16.17 -4.24 5.31
CA ARG A 160 -14.75 -3.90 5.46
C ARG A 160 -14.59 -2.61 6.25
N GLU A 161 -13.58 -2.55 7.08
CA GLU A 161 -13.24 -1.41 7.93
C GLU A 161 -12.97 -0.14 7.10
N THR A 162 -12.27 -0.28 5.96
CA THR A 162 -12.07 0.84 5.03
C THR A 162 -13.38 1.35 4.44
N THR A 163 -14.35 0.48 4.17
CA THR A 163 -15.67 0.88 3.68
C THR A 163 -16.47 1.60 4.77
N ALA A 164 -16.42 1.12 6.02
CA ALA A 164 -17.07 1.80 7.15
C ALA A 164 -16.47 3.21 7.35
N ALA A 165 -15.15 3.35 7.26
CA ALA A 165 -14.48 4.65 7.34
C ALA A 165 -14.91 5.59 6.19
N VAL A 166 -15.06 5.05 4.96
CA VAL A 166 -15.58 5.83 3.82
C VAL A 166 -16.98 6.33 4.11
N LEU A 167 -17.89 5.47 4.60
CA LEU A 167 -19.27 5.86 4.91
C LEU A 167 -19.33 6.99 5.96
N LEU A 168 -18.55 6.90 7.04
CA LEU A 168 -18.47 7.95 8.06
C LEU A 168 -18.01 9.29 7.48
N GLN A 169 -17.03 9.28 6.59
CA GLN A 169 -16.51 10.49 5.95
C GLN A 169 -17.47 11.06 4.90
N GLU A 170 -18.15 10.21 4.12
CA GLU A 170 -19.18 10.66 3.15
C GLU A 170 -20.40 11.28 3.85
N MET A 171 -20.80 10.71 4.97
CA MET A 171 -21.86 11.32 5.81
C MET A 171 -21.41 12.60 6.51
N MET A 172 -20.13 13.01 6.35
CA MET A 172 -19.53 14.14 7.08
C MET A 172 -19.77 14.05 8.60
N TRP A 173 -19.81 12.81 9.11
CA TRP A 173 -20.07 12.59 10.54
C TRP A 173 -18.98 13.22 11.40
N ARG A 174 -19.41 13.84 12.50
CA ARG A 174 -18.53 14.50 13.46
C ARG A 174 -18.69 13.87 14.84
N ARG A 175 -17.56 13.70 15.55
CA ARG A 175 -17.51 13.03 16.87
C ARG A 175 -18.54 13.49 17.91
N LYS A 176 -19.02 14.75 17.81
CA LYS A 176 -20.03 15.31 18.72
C LYS A 176 -21.47 15.05 18.27
N THR A 177 -21.66 14.44 17.10
CA THR A 177 -22.97 14.09 16.56
C THR A 177 -23.32 12.66 16.99
N PRO A 178 -24.49 12.40 17.59
CA PRO A 178 -24.91 11.03 17.85
C PRO A 178 -24.90 10.17 16.59
N LEU A 179 -24.41 8.94 16.71
CA LEU A 179 -24.42 7.93 15.64
C LEU A 179 -25.34 6.78 16.07
N HIS A 180 -26.28 6.44 15.20
CA HIS A 180 -27.16 5.30 15.40
C HIS A 180 -27.03 4.34 14.22
N ASP A 181 -26.67 3.08 14.50
CA ASP A 181 -26.57 1.99 13.53
C ASP A 181 -27.56 0.89 13.93
N PRO A 182 -28.80 0.90 13.36
CA PRO A 182 -29.85 -0.05 13.74
C PRO A 182 -29.60 -1.47 13.22
N PHE A 183 -28.65 -1.66 12.31
CA PHE A 183 -28.31 -2.97 11.72
C PHE A 183 -26.82 -3.27 11.88
N CYS A 184 -26.26 -2.99 13.05
CA CYS A 184 -24.81 -2.93 13.31
C CYS A 184 -24.02 -4.21 12.99
N GLY A 185 -24.67 -5.37 12.94
CA GLY A 185 -23.97 -6.64 12.71
C GLY A 185 -22.83 -6.83 13.70
N SER A 186 -21.59 -6.96 13.20
CA SER A 186 -20.38 -7.06 14.03
C SER A 186 -19.88 -5.70 14.58
N GLY A 187 -20.64 -4.64 14.47
CA GLY A 187 -20.31 -3.31 14.99
C GLY A 187 -19.23 -2.56 14.22
N THR A 188 -18.90 -2.93 12.99
CA THR A 188 -17.78 -2.34 12.24
C THR A 188 -17.89 -0.82 12.12
N ILE A 189 -19.09 -0.28 11.80
CA ILE A 189 -19.30 1.18 11.68
C ILE A 189 -19.10 1.85 13.04
N ALA A 190 -19.64 1.30 14.12
CA ALA A 190 -19.52 1.85 15.47
C ALA A 190 -18.05 1.85 15.95
N ILE A 191 -17.30 0.77 15.68
CA ILE A 191 -15.89 0.68 16.03
C ILE A 191 -15.07 1.72 15.23
N GLU A 192 -15.26 1.80 13.91
CA GLU A 192 -14.53 2.78 13.08
C GLU A 192 -14.92 4.23 13.46
N ALA A 193 -16.17 4.49 13.83
CA ALA A 193 -16.60 5.79 14.36
C ALA A 193 -15.89 6.15 15.67
N THR A 194 -15.76 5.20 16.60
CA THR A 194 -15.01 5.38 17.84
C THR A 194 -13.53 5.68 17.57
N LEU A 195 -12.87 4.89 16.72
CA LEU A 195 -11.48 5.12 16.33
C LEU A 195 -11.31 6.50 15.65
N TYR A 196 -12.26 6.89 14.82
CA TYR A 196 -12.24 8.20 14.17
C TYR A 196 -12.46 9.35 15.16
N ALA A 197 -13.43 9.24 16.08
CA ALA A 197 -13.73 10.24 17.10
C ALA A 197 -12.53 10.49 18.03
N HIS A 198 -11.87 9.42 18.47
CA HIS A 198 -10.69 9.49 19.33
C HIS A 198 -9.39 9.74 18.55
N ASN A 199 -9.46 9.95 17.25
CA ASN A 199 -8.29 10.15 16.38
C ASN A 199 -7.24 9.04 16.48
N VAL A 200 -7.65 7.79 16.71
CA VAL A 200 -6.75 6.64 16.75
C VAL A 200 -6.34 6.28 15.33
N ALA A 201 -5.06 6.36 15.00
CA ALA A 201 -4.57 5.97 13.68
C ALA A 201 -4.72 4.44 13.48
N PRO A 202 -5.35 3.98 12.39
CA PRO A 202 -5.81 2.59 12.24
C PRO A 202 -4.67 1.57 12.12
N GLY A 203 -3.45 2.03 11.78
CA GLY A 203 -2.29 1.18 11.59
C GLY A 203 -1.40 0.99 12.82
N LEU A 204 -1.67 1.64 13.97
CA LEU A 204 -0.77 1.65 15.12
C LEU A 204 -0.52 0.26 15.73
N GLY A 205 -1.47 -0.67 15.63
CA GLY A 205 -1.39 -2.01 16.24
C GLY A 205 -0.85 -3.11 15.32
N ARG A 206 -0.27 -2.78 14.15
CA ARG A 206 0.12 -3.78 13.15
C ARG A 206 1.52 -3.57 12.61
N ASN A 207 2.06 -4.61 11.93
CA ASN A 207 3.30 -4.57 11.16
C ASN A 207 3.00 -4.38 9.68
N PHE A 208 4.01 -3.96 8.91
CA PHE A 208 3.88 -3.64 7.51
C PHE A 208 5.01 -4.27 6.67
N ALA A 209 4.76 -4.46 5.37
CA ALA A 209 5.75 -5.03 4.48
C ALA A 209 7.00 -4.16 4.32
N TYR A 210 6.89 -2.83 4.48
CA TYR A 210 8.04 -1.94 4.38
C TYR A 210 9.11 -2.22 5.45
N GLU A 211 8.77 -2.88 6.58
CA GLU A 211 9.73 -3.27 7.63
C GLU A 211 10.80 -4.27 7.12
N ASN A 212 10.51 -4.93 6.00
CA ASN A 212 11.42 -5.87 5.35
C ASN A 212 12.30 -5.23 4.27
N LEU A 213 12.05 -3.96 3.93
CA LEU A 213 12.81 -3.24 2.90
C LEU A 213 14.10 -2.66 3.48
N SER A 214 15.13 -2.51 2.62
CA SER A 214 16.42 -1.93 3.02
C SER A 214 16.33 -0.46 3.41
N ILE A 215 15.32 0.26 2.90
CA ILE A 215 15.05 1.68 3.22
C ILE A 215 14.39 1.89 4.58
N TYR A 216 14.04 0.81 5.30
CA TYR A 216 13.34 0.90 6.59
C TYR A 216 14.26 1.42 7.69
N ASP A 217 13.87 2.53 8.29
CA ASP A 217 14.46 3.08 9.51
C ASP A 217 13.51 2.82 10.70
N SER A 218 13.85 1.85 11.52
CA SER A 218 13.04 1.44 12.67
C SER A 218 12.93 2.53 13.75
N SER A 219 13.98 3.34 13.92
CA SER A 219 13.99 4.44 14.90
C SER A 219 13.03 5.53 14.46
N ARG A 220 13.11 5.93 13.18
CA ARG A 220 12.22 6.95 12.63
C ARG A 220 10.75 6.48 12.59
N ALA A 221 10.50 5.24 12.19
CA ALA A 221 9.16 4.65 12.21
C ALA A 221 8.57 4.64 13.63
N LEU A 222 9.38 4.31 14.65
CA LEU A 222 8.94 4.31 16.05
C LEU A 222 8.64 5.74 16.56
N GLU A 223 9.43 6.74 16.18
CA GLU A 223 9.16 8.15 16.49
C GLU A 223 7.81 8.58 15.92
N ILE A 224 7.59 8.33 14.62
CA ILE A 224 6.31 8.66 13.96
C ILE A 224 5.14 7.93 14.60
N LYS A 225 5.33 6.65 14.96
CA LYS A 225 4.31 5.87 15.67
C LYS A 225 3.94 6.51 17.01
N LYS A 226 4.92 6.99 17.77
CA LYS A 226 4.70 7.73 19.04
C LYS A 226 4.03 9.07 18.80
N GLU A 227 4.43 9.83 17.78
CA GLU A 227 3.79 11.08 17.38
C GLU A 227 2.30 10.84 17.06
N GLU A 228 1.97 9.83 16.26
CA GLU A 228 0.58 9.54 15.92
C GLU A 228 -0.22 9.03 17.13
N ALA A 229 0.41 8.25 18.01
CA ALA A 229 -0.23 7.81 19.25
C ALA A 229 -0.51 8.98 20.22
N SER A 230 0.36 10.00 20.27
CA SER A 230 0.16 11.18 21.11
C SER A 230 -1.02 12.07 20.67
N LYS A 231 -1.50 11.91 19.43
CA LYS A 231 -2.67 12.62 18.89
C LYS A 231 -4.01 11.98 19.29
N ILE A 232 -3.97 10.84 19.98
CA ILE A 232 -5.19 10.16 20.46
C ILE A 232 -5.87 11.04 21.51
N ARG A 233 -7.17 11.21 21.35
CA ARG A 233 -8.01 11.99 22.26
C ARG A 233 -8.60 11.08 23.30
N THR A 234 -8.58 11.53 24.54
CA THR A 234 -9.11 10.80 25.72
C THR A 234 -10.39 11.41 26.30
N ASP A 235 -10.82 12.55 25.74
CA ASP A 235 -12.01 13.32 26.14
C ASP A 235 -13.26 13.02 25.30
#